data_a420bd448cf262e4849b61144056dd8c
#
_entry.id   a420bd448cf262e4849b61144056dd8c
#
_cell.length_a   1.000
_cell.length_b   1.000
_cell.length_c   1.000
_cell.angle_alpha   90.00
_cell.angle_beta   90.00
_cell.angle_gamma   90.00
#
_symmetry.space_group_name_H-M   'P 1'
#
loop_
_entity.id
_entity.type
_entity.pdbx_description
1 polymer ?
#
loop_
_entity_poly.entity_id
_entity_poly.type
_entity_poly.pdbx_seq_one_letter_code
_entity_poly.pdbx_strand_id
1 'polypeptide(L)'
;MKILVLNGSPRPRGNTAKMLAAFRDAAEKAGHEVSVVDVCKKNIRGCLACEYCHGNGQGQCVQKDDMQEIYGYLQDAEMLILASPIYYHGISGQLKCVIDRFYSALYPTAPGSLKKVAMFLSSGDPDMYEGAKFSFDGDFLGYLGLENKGMFTCAGSVTERVLEEIREMAAGL
;
A
#
# COMPACT_ATOMS: atom_id res chain seq x y z
N MET A 1 13.00 -10.67 2.42
CA MET A 1 11.85 -10.48 1.50
C MET A 1 12.00 -9.18 0.75
N LYS A 2 11.38 -9.11 -0.44
CA LYS A 2 11.16 -7.86 -1.18
C LYS A 2 9.83 -7.24 -0.76
N ILE A 3 9.86 -6.05 -0.21
CA ILE A 3 8.69 -5.35 0.33
C ILE A 3 8.43 -4.09 -0.48
N LEU A 4 7.24 -3.98 -1.07
CA LEU A 4 6.80 -2.78 -1.75
C LEU A 4 5.96 -1.92 -0.81
N VAL A 5 6.37 -0.67 -0.63
CA VAL A 5 5.64 0.34 0.15
C VAL A 5 5.07 1.38 -0.80
N LEU A 6 3.74 1.56 -0.77
CA LEU A 6 3.04 2.60 -1.51
C LEU A 6 2.62 3.72 -0.55
N ASN A 7 3.33 4.83 -0.60
CA ASN A 7 3.07 5.98 0.25
C ASN A 7 2.13 6.98 -0.43
N GLY A 8 0.88 7.00 0.00
CA GLY A 8 -0.16 7.93 -0.45
C GLY A 8 -0.19 9.27 0.30
N SER A 9 0.77 9.54 1.18
CA SER A 9 0.81 10.80 1.92
C SER A 9 1.58 11.88 1.17
N PRO A 10 0.99 13.07 0.95
CA PRO A 10 1.71 14.20 0.37
C PRO A 10 2.63 14.93 1.36
N ARG A 11 2.58 14.57 2.65
CA ARG A 11 3.33 15.26 3.72
C ARG A 11 4.63 14.52 4.04
N PRO A 12 5.81 15.03 3.64
CA PRO A 12 7.08 14.31 3.79
C PRO A 12 7.54 14.13 5.24
N ARG A 13 6.97 14.90 6.17
CA ARG A 13 7.23 14.83 7.62
C ARG A 13 5.98 14.57 8.44
N GLY A 14 4.93 14.06 7.80
CA GLY A 14 3.66 13.70 8.46
C GLY A 14 3.74 12.38 9.25
N ASN A 15 2.64 12.03 9.89
CA ASN A 15 2.55 10.79 10.68
C ASN A 15 2.81 9.54 9.83
N THR A 16 2.22 9.46 8.65
CA THR A 16 2.47 8.36 7.71
C THR A 16 3.96 8.19 7.40
N ALA A 17 4.68 9.31 7.16
CA ALA A 17 6.12 9.26 6.90
C ALA A 17 6.93 8.76 8.12
N LYS A 18 6.51 9.11 9.35
CA LYS A 18 7.15 8.62 10.58
C LYS A 18 6.91 7.11 10.76
N MET A 19 5.70 6.63 10.51
CA MET A 19 5.36 5.20 10.56
C MET A 19 6.18 4.41 9.54
N LEU A 20 6.29 4.93 8.32
CA LEU A 20 7.09 4.30 7.26
C LEU A 20 8.59 4.30 7.56
N ALA A 21 9.12 5.35 8.17
CA ALA A 21 10.52 5.38 8.60
C ALA A 21 10.81 4.30 9.66
N ALA A 22 9.94 4.19 10.68
CA ALA A 22 10.06 3.16 11.72
C ALA A 22 10.01 1.74 11.12
N PHE A 23 9.07 1.50 10.20
CA PHE A 23 8.96 0.23 9.49
C PHE A 23 10.22 -0.08 8.69
N ARG A 24 10.63 0.85 7.81
CA ARG A 24 11.77 0.65 6.91
C ARG A 24 13.05 0.35 7.68
N ASP A 25 13.35 1.16 8.70
CA ASP A 25 14.57 1.00 9.48
C ASP A 25 14.63 -0.36 10.19
N ALA A 26 13.50 -0.87 10.68
CA ALA A 26 13.42 -2.19 11.32
C ALA A 26 13.49 -3.34 10.29
N ALA A 27 12.75 -3.22 9.18
CA ALA A 27 12.75 -4.24 8.12
C ALA A 27 14.11 -4.38 7.44
N GLU A 28 14.79 -3.28 7.12
CA GLU A 28 16.14 -3.29 6.54
C GLU A 28 17.16 -3.89 7.52
N LYS A 29 17.08 -3.60 8.81
CA LYS A 29 17.90 -4.24 9.85
C LYS A 29 17.67 -5.74 9.96
N ALA A 30 16.44 -6.20 9.72
CA ALA A 30 16.10 -7.62 9.66
C ALA A 30 16.50 -8.30 8.33
N GLY A 31 17.14 -7.58 7.41
CA GLY A 31 17.66 -8.11 6.15
C GLY A 31 16.63 -8.13 5.01
N HIS A 32 15.56 -7.35 5.11
CA HIS A 32 14.57 -7.20 4.04
C HIS A 32 14.94 -6.06 3.08
N GLU A 33 14.57 -6.20 1.82
CA GLU A 33 14.69 -5.16 0.80
C GLU A 33 13.39 -4.35 0.75
N VAL A 34 13.46 -3.05 1.02
CA VAL A 34 12.28 -2.17 1.08
C VAL A 34 12.31 -1.13 -0.02
N SER A 35 11.38 -1.24 -0.97
CA SER A 35 11.16 -0.27 -2.04
C SER A 35 9.99 0.66 -1.69
N VAL A 36 10.25 1.95 -1.55
CA VAL A 36 9.23 2.94 -1.21
C VAL A 36 8.89 3.79 -2.43
N VAL A 37 7.61 3.79 -2.82
CA VAL A 37 7.09 4.65 -3.90
C VAL A 37 6.18 5.73 -3.30
N ASP A 38 6.60 6.99 -3.40
CA ASP A 38 5.78 8.16 -3.03
C ASP A 38 4.75 8.43 -4.13
N VAL A 39 3.59 7.79 -4.07
CA VAL A 39 2.58 7.84 -5.15
C VAL A 39 2.03 9.25 -5.38
N CYS A 40 2.06 10.12 -4.37
CA CYS A 40 1.64 11.51 -4.52
C CYS A 40 2.61 12.37 -5.38
N LYS A 41 3.82 11.88 -5.66
CA LYS A 41 4.79 12.50 -6.55
C LYS A 41 4.77 11.92 -7.96
N LYS A 42 3.89 10.95 -8.21
CA LYS A 42 3.78 10.23 -9.48
C LYS A 42 2.57 10.72 -10.28
N ASN A 43 2.71 10.70 -11.59
CA ASN A 43 1.60 10.94 -12.49
C ASN A 43 0.89 9.62 -12.79
N ILE A 44 -0.05 9.25 -11.92
CA ILE A 44 -0.84 8.01 -12.02
C ILE A 44 -2.30 8.38 -12.11
N ARG A 45 -2.94 8.01 -13.21
CA ARG A 45 -4.38 8.19 -13.42
C ARG A 45 -5.16 6.98 -12.92
N GLY A 46 -6.41 7.19 -12.54
CA GLY A 46 -7.34 6.13 -12.20
C GLY A 46 -7.58 5.15 -13.36
N CYS A 47 -8.16 4.00 -13.06
CA CYS A 47 -8.50 3.01 -14.07
C CYS A 47 -9.57 3.55 -15.03
N LEU A 48 -9.42 3.29 -16.35
CA LEU A 48 -10.39 3.68 -17.37
C LEU A 48 -11.51 2.66 -17.57
N ALA A 49 -11.46 1.54 -16.87
CA ALA A 49 -12.39 0.40 -17.06
C ALA A 49 -12.50 -0.06 -18.54
N CYS A 50 -11.43 0.05 -19.31
CA CYS A 50 -11.41 -0.22 -20.74
C CYS A 50 -11.18 -1.68 -21.10
N GLU A 51 -10.99 -2.56 -20.12
CA GLU A 51 -10.74 -4.02 -20.25
C GLU A 51 -9.53 -4.40 -21.13
N TYR A 52 -8.75 -3.42 -21.59
CA TYR A 52 -7.61 -3.68 -22.47
C TYR A 52 -6.61 -4.67 -21.84
N CYS A 53 -6.33 -4.54 -20.54
CA CYS A 53 -5.37 -5.39 -19.83
C CYS A 53 -5.79 -6.87 -19.79
N HIS A 54 -7.09 -7.17 -19.78
CA HIS A 54 -7.63 -8.54 -19.79
C HIS A 54 -7.99 -9.05 -21.19
N GLY A 55 -7.82 -8.20 -22.19
CA GLY A 55 -7.98 -8.57 -23.62
C GLY A 55 -6.65 -8.46 -24.35
N ASN A 56 -6.56 -7.51 -25.28
CA ASN A 56 -5.41 -7.32 -26.16
C ASN A 56 -4.10 -6.94 -25.42
N GLY A 57 -4.20 -6.43 -24.19
CA GLY A 57 -3.06 -6.01 -23.38
C GLY A 57 -2.30 -7.13 -22.70
N GLN A 58 -2.85 -8.34 -22.64
CA GLN A 58 -2.19 -9.52 -22.04
C GLN A 58 -1.58 -9.22 -20.65
N GLY A 59 -2.34 -8.63 -19.75
CA GLY A 59 -1.93 -8.22 -18.41
C GLY A 59 -1.34 -6.79 -18.35
N GLN A 60 -1.07 -6.15 -19.48
CA GLN A 60 -0.52 -4.79 -19.50
C GLN A 60 -1.60 -3.72 -19.62
N CYS A 61 -1.53 -2.69 -18.77
CA CYS A 61 -2.43 -1.55 -18.87
C CYS A 61 -2.14 -0.70 -20.13
N VAL A 62 -3.20 -0.20 -20.76
CA VAL A 62 -3.10 0.69 -21.93
C VAL A 62 -2.46 2.04 -21.58
N GLN A 63 -2.63 2.50 -20.34
CA GLN A 63 -2.08 3.78 -19.89
C GLN A 63 -0.57 3.66 -19.65
N LYS A 64 0.21 4.51 -20.29
CA LYS A 64 1.68 4.58 -20.17
C LYS A 64 2.04 5.77 -19.28
N ASP A 65 1.86 5.61 -17.99
CA ASP A 65 2.15 6.57 -16.93
C ASP A 65 3.07 5.95 -15.86
N ASP A 66 3.32 6.65 -14.76
CA ASP A 66 4.25 6.20 -13.71
C ASP A 66 3.80 4.91 -12.99
N MET A 67 2.58 4.42 -13.26
CA MET A 67 2.14 3.12 -12.76
C MET A 67 2.99 1.95 -13.28
N GLN A 68 3.70 2.14 -14.41
CA GLN A 68 4.59 1.11 -14.97
C GLN A 68 5.71 0.72 -14.00
N GLU A 69 6.23 1.69 -13.23
CA GLU A 69 7.22 1.44 -12.19
C GLU A 69 6.66 0.53 -11.08
N ILE A 70 5.43 0.82 -10.64
CA ILE A 70 4.76 0.02 -9.59
C ILE A 70 4.46 -1.39 -10.08
N TYR A 71 4.04 -1.56 -11.34
CA TYR A 71 3.86 -2.90 -11.92
C TYR A 71 5.16 -3.71 -11.92
N GLY A 72 6.31 -3.07 -12.17
CA GLY A 72 7.61 -3.72 -12.08
C GLY A 72 7.91 -4.26 -10.68
N TYR A 73 7.68 -3.45 -9.65
CA TYR A 73 7.87 -3.90 -8.26
C TYR A 73 6.90 -5.00 -7.84
N LEU A 74 5.64 -4.94 -8.28
CA LEU A 74 4.62 -5.94 -7.93
C LEU A 74 4.94 -7.35 -8.43
N GLN A 75 5.72 -7.50 -9.49
CA GLN A 75 6.08 -8.82 -10.03
C GLN A 75 6.91 -9.64 -9.05
N ASP A 76 7.75 -8.98 -8.26
CA ASP A 76 8.71 -9.63 -7.35
C ASP A 76 8.37 -9.41 -5.87
N ALA A 77 7.44 -8.51 -5.56
CA ALA A 77 7.08 -8.20 -4.18
C ALA A 77 6.52 -9.43 -3.46
N GLU A 78 7.00 -9.64 -2.24
CA GLU A 78 6.51 -10.69 -1.34
C GLU A 78 5.54 -10.12 -0.30
N MET A 79 5.65 -8.80 -0.03
CA MET A 79 4.77 -8.06 0.87
C MET A 79 4.43 -6.69 0.30
N LEU A 80 3.20 -6.26 0.52
CA LEU A 80 2.69 -4.94 0.17
C LEU A 80 2.36 -4.14 1.43
N ILE A 81 2.89 -2.93 1.54
CA ILE A 81 2.48 -1.95 2.56
C ILE A 81 1.72 -0.82 1.89
N LEU A 82 0.49 -0.60 2.34
CA LEU A 82 -0.35 0.52 1.91
C LEU A 82 -0.35 1.59 3.00
N ALA A 83 0.21 2.76 2.73
CA ALA A 83 0.31 3.83 3.71
C ALA A 83 -0.42 5.08 3.25
N SER A 84 -1.35 5.61 4.06
CA SER A 84 -2.19 6.72 3.66
C SER A 84 -2.64 7.60 4.82
N PRO A 85 -2.77 8.91 4.61
CA PRO A 85 -3.69 9.69 5.43
C PRO A 85 -5.12 9.31 5.10
N ILE A 86 -6.03 9.52 6.05
CA ILE A 86 -7.47 9.39 5.84
C ILE A 86 -8.05 10.75 5.42
N TYR A 87 -8.74 10.77 4.30
CA TYR A 87 -9.52 11.88 3.81
C TYR A 87 -10.96 11.42 3.57
N TYR A 88 -11.94 12.06 4.25
CA TYR A 88 -13.35 11.68 4.14
C TYR A 88 -13.61 10.18 4.34
N HIS A 89 -13.05 9.61 5.44
CA HIS A 89 -13.13 8.19 5.80
C HIS A 89 -12.44 7.21 4.83
N GLY A 90 -11.84 7.69 3.75
CA GLY A 90 -11.13 6.87 2.76
C GLY A 90 -9.64 7.16 2.73
N ILE A 91 -8.91 6.33 2.02
CA ILE A 91 -7.50 6.57 1.69
C ILE A 91 -7.35 7.77 0.74
N SER A 92 -6.13 8.29 0.60
CA SER A 92 -5.87 9.39 -0.34
C SER A 92 -6.24 9.01 -1.77
N GLY A 93 -6.74 9.99 -2.54
CA GLY A 93 -7.10 9.78 -3.95
C GLY A 93 -5.92 9.26 -4.79
N GLN A 94 -4.69 9.71 -4.48
CA GLN A 94 -3.48 9.26 -5.16
C GLN A 94 -3.25 7.76 -4.95
N LEU A 95 -3.38 7.26 -3.72
CA LEU A 95 -3.25 5.83 -3.45
C LEU A 95 -4.43 5.04 -4.06
N LYS A 96 -5.63 5.60 -4.04
CA LYS A 96 -6.81 4.97 -4.67
C LYS A 96 -6.62 4.79 -6.18
N CYS A 97 -6.04 5.77 -6.88
CA CYS A 97 -5.71 5.63 -8.29
C CYS A 97 -4.78 4.44 -8.57
N VAL A 98 -3.80 4.20 -7.70
CA VAL A 98 -2.90 3.03 -7.79
C VAL A 98 -3.67 1.74 -7.57
N ILE A 99 -4.49 1.68 -6.50
CA ILE A 99 -5.27 0.47 -6.16
C ILE A 99 -6.26 0.12 -7.29
N ASP A 100 -6.94 1.10 -7.89
CA ASP A 100 -7.83 0.84 -9.03
C ASP A 100 -7.09 0.24 -10.23
N ARG A 101 -5.80 0.53 -10.36
CA ARG A 101 -4.93 0.02 -11.42
C ARG A 101 -4.35 -1.35 -11.12
N PHE A 102 -4.49 -1.87 -9.89
CA PHE A 102 -4.16 -3.25 -9.54
C PHE A 102 -4.99 -4.28 -10.33
N TYR A 103 -6.12 -3.86 -10.88
CA TYR A 103 -6.93 -4.68 -11.77
C TYR A 103 -6.11 -5.33 -12.90
N SER A 104 -5.09 -4.66 -13.43
CA SER A 104 -4.25 -5.25 -14.48
C SER A 104 -3.15 -6.19 -13.97
N ALA A 105 -2.77 -6.11 -12.69
CA ALA A 105 -1.62 -6.85 -12.15
C ALA A 105 -1.99 -7.91 -11.12
N LEU A 106 -3.11 -7.71 -10.41
CA LEU A 106 -3.53 -8.58 -9.30
C LEU A 106 -4.84 -9.33 -9.59
N TYR A 107 -5.53 -9.00 -10.68
CA TYR A 107 -6.75 -9.69 -11.09
C TYR A 107 -6.47 -10.61 -12.29
N PRO A 108 -7.02 -11.85 -12.37
CA PRO A 108 -7.85 -12.49 -11.33
C PRO A 108 -7.04 -13.07 -10.17
N THR A 109 -5.72 -13.07 -10.25
CA THR A 109 -4.84 -13.68 -9.26
C THR A 109 -3.59 -12.83 -9.09
N ALA A 110 -3.21 -12.54 -7.85
CA ALA A 110 -1.96 -11.87 -7.55
C ALA A 110 -0.74 -12.72 -7.97
N PRO A 111 0.43 -12.09 -8.26
CA PRO A 111 1.68 -12.82 -8.45
C PRO A 111 1.94 -13.78 -7.29
N GLY A 112 2.43 -14.98 -7.60
CA GLY A 112 2.64 -16.03 -6.61
C GLY A 112 3.64 -15.68 -5.51
N SER A 113 4.49 -14.66 -5.72
CA SER A 113 5.38 -14.09 -4.73
C SER A 113 4.65 -13.28 -3.66
N LEU A 114 3.62 -12.50 -4.02
CA LEU A 114 2.90 -11.61 -3.10
C LEU A 114 2.03 -12.42 -2.14
N LYS A 115 2.41 -12.41 -0.86
CA LYS A 115 1.75 -13.23 0.19
C LYS A 115 1.23 -12.41 1.36
N LYS A 116 1.81 -11.24 1.63
CA LYS A 116 1.57 -10.50 2.85
C LYS A 116 1.15 -9.07 2.56
N VAL A 117 0.32 -8.50 3.43
CA VAL A 117 -0.09 -7.09 3.34
C VAL A 117 -0.21 -6.48 4.72
N ALA A 118 0.14 -5.19 4.85
CA ALA A 118 -0.20 -4.37 6.01
C ALA A 118 -0.65 -2.97 5.56
N MET A 119 -1.33 -2.25 6.46
CA MET A 119 -1.83 -0.91 6.18
C MET A 119 -1.45 0.06 7.31
N PHE A 120 -0.93 1.23 6.95
CA PHE A 120 -0.58 2.31 7.88
C PHE A 120 -1.45 3.53 7.60
N LEU A 121 -2.26 3.94 8.56
CA LEU A 121 -3.25 4.99 8.38
C LEU A 121 -3.07 6.11 9.41
N SER A 122 -3.20 7.34 8.97
CA SER A 122 -3.21 8.51 9.85
C SER A 122 -4.42 9.40 9.59
N SER A 123 -5.02 9.93 10.66
CA SER A 123 -6.16 10.85 10.59
C SER A 123 -6.00 12.01 11.58
N GLY A 124 -6.86 13.02 11.47
CA GLY A 124 -6.98 14.08 12.48
C GLY A 124 -7.71 13.60 13.73
N ASP A 125 -8.75 12.79 13.54
CA ASP A 125 -9.64 12.31 14.59
C ASP A 125 -9.63 10.79 14.69
N PRO A 126 -9.97 10.19 15.85
CA PRO A 126 -10.20 8.75 15.99
C PRO A 126 -11.41 8.29 15.16
N ASP A 127 -11.58 6.99 15.02
CA ASP A 127 -12.76 6.34 14.42
C ASP A 127 -13.05 6.70 12.95
N MET A 128 -12.02 7.15 12.21
CA MET A 128 -12.11 7.54 10.80
C MET A 128 -11.71 6.43 9.81
N TYR A 129 -11.46 5.21 10.27
CA TYR A 129 -10.74 4.18 9.49
C TYR A 129 -11.64 3.13 8.84
N GLU A 130 -12.93 3.08 9.17
CA GLU A 130 -13.85 2.01 8.75
C GLU A 130 -13.95 1.85 7.22
N GLY A 131 -13.96 2.95 6.46
CA GLY A 131 -13.98 2.89 5.00
C GLY A 131 -12.71 2.28 4.40
N ALA A 132 -11.53 2.65 4.95
CA ALA A 132 -10.27 2.06 4.54
C ALA A 132 -10.15 0.59 4.96
N LYS A 133 -10.63 0.26 6.17
CA LYS A 133 -10.66 -1.11 6.70
C LYS A 133 -11.56 -2.01 5.85
N PHE A 134 -12.74 -1.54 5.46
CA PHE A 134 -13.65 -2.31 4.62
C PHE A 134 -12.99 -2.76 3.31
N SER A 135 -12.31 -1.83 2.60
CA SER A 135 -11.55 -2.16 1.41
C SER A 135 -10.39 -3.11 1.69
N PHE A 136 -9.65 -2.87 2.78
CA PHE A 136 -8.51 -3.71 3.14
C PHE A 136 -8.94 -5.17 3.40
N ASP A 137 -9.97 -5.35 4.23
CA ASP A 137 -10.48 -6.67 4.58
C ASP A 137 -11.09 -7.39 3.36
N GLY A 138 -11.89 -6.66 2.55
CA GLY A 138 -12.58 -7.24 1.40
C GLY A 138 -11.64 -7.55 0.23
N ASP A 139 -10.81 -6.58 -0.15
CA ASP A 139 -10.01 -6.68 -1.37
C ASP A 139 -8.71 -7.45 -1.14
N PHE A 140 -7.94 -7.09 -0.10
CA PHE A 140 -6.60 -7.66 0.11
C PHE A 140 -6.63 -8.96 0.89
N LEU A 141 -7.45 -9.06 1.94
CA LEU A 141 -7.54 -10.28 2.74
C LEU A 141 -8.54 -11.27 2.15
N GLY A 142 -9.76 -10.80 1.83
CA GLY A 142 -10.83 -11.66 1.32
C GLY A 142 -10.58 -12.11 -0.12
N TYR A 143 -10.48 -11.16 -1.05
CA TYR A 143 -10.38 -11.49 -2.47
C TYR A 143 -8.99 -11.98 -2.90
N LEU A 144 -7.91 -11.24 -2.52
CA LEU A 144 -6.55 -11.64 -2.89
C LEU A 144 -5.95 -12.71 -1.96
N GLY A 145 -6.58 -12.98 -0.82
CA GLY A 145 -6.14 -14.00 0.13
C GLY A 145 -4.79 -13.74 0.77
N LEU A 146 -4.40 -12.48 0.90
CA LEU A 146 -3.10 -12.11 1.49
C LEU A 146 -3.12 -12.25 3.01
N GLU A 147 -2.00 -12.67 3.57
CA GLU A 147 -1.79 -12.75 5.02
C GLU A 147 -1.76 -11.32 5.62
N ASN A 148 -2.62 -11.06 6.59
CA ASN A 148 -2.68 -9.80 7.30
C ASN A 148 -1.52 -9.65 8.28
N LYS A 149 -0.66 -8.66 8.05
CA LYS A 149 0.45 -8.30 8.96
C LYS A 149 0.14 -7.10 9.85
N GLY A 150 -1.09 -6.61 9.80
CA GLY A 150 -1.62 -5.57 10.70
C GLY A 150 -2.13 -4.33 9.98
N MET A 151 -3.04 -3.65 10.68
CA MET A 151 -3.48 -2.29 10.34
C MET A 151 -3.09 -1.37 11.50
N PHE A 152 -2.15 -0.47 11.25
CA PHE A 152 -1.61 0.45 12.24
C PHE A 152 -2.19 1.84 12.01
N THR A 153 -2.83 2.39 13.03
CA THR A 153 -3.56 3.66 12.92
C THR A 153 -3.04 4.70 13.92
N CYS A 154 -3.07 5.97 13.54
CA CYS A 154 -2.83 7.05 14.48
C CYS A 154 -3.78 8.22 14.23
N ALA A 155 -4.41 8.73 15.28
CA ALA A 155 -5.21 9.95 15.29
C ALA A 155 -4.40 11.10 15.91
N GLY A 156 -4.43 12.27 15.29
CA GLY A 156 -3.61 13.40 15.72
C GLY A 156 -2.13 13.17 15.48
N SER A 157 -1.33 12.95 16.52
CA SER A 157 0.11 12.67 16.42
C SER A 157 0.40 11.19 16.62
N VAL A 158 1.29 10.63 15.79
CA VAL A 158 1.74 9.25 16.00
C VAL A 158 2.49 9.14 17.34
N THR A 159 2.13 8.12 18.11
CA THR A 159 2.72 7.83 19.44
C THR A 159 3.88 6.85 19.31
N GLU A 160 4.79 6.85 20.30
CA GLU A 160 5.89 5.88 20.34
C GLU A 160 5.38 4.44 20.41
N ARG A 161 4.26 4.19 21.08
CA ARG A 161 3.62 2.87 21.12
C ARG A 161 3.31 2.35 19.71
N VAL A 162 2.68 3.15 18.85
CA VAL A 162 2.36 2.74 17.47
C VAL A 162 3.64 2.50 16.67
N LEU A 163 4.68 3.31 16.87
CA LEU A 163 5.96 3.12 16.19
C LEU A 163 6.65 1.83 16.64
N GLU A 164 6.55 1.48 17.92
CA GLU A 164 7.13 0.23 18.44
C GLU A 164 6.39 -1.00 17.91
N GLU A 165 5.05 -0.99 17.93
CA GLU A 165 4.24 -2.05 17.32
C GLU A 165 4.61 -2.29 15.84
N ILE A 166 4.89 -1.21 15.09
CA ILE A 166 5.35 -1.30 13.69
C ILE A 166 6.77 -1.90 13.59
N ARG A 167 7.70 -1.50 14.48
CA ARG A 167 9.07 -2.07 14.50
C ARG A 167 9.06 -3.55 14.84
N GLU A 168 8.26 -3.96 15.84
CA GLU A 168 8.10 -5.35 16.23
C GLU A 168 7.53 -6.19 15.08
N MET A 169 6.48 -5.69 14.40
CA MET A 169 5.93 -6.36 13.23
C MET A 169 6.99 -6.50 12.12
N ALA A 170 7.74 -5.44 11.83
CA ALA A 170 8.76 -5.45 10.79
C ALA A 170 9.93 -6.40 11.11
N ALA A 171 10.34 -6.47 12.38
CA ALA A 171 11.40 -7.36 12.83
C ALA A 171 10.98 -8.85 12.87
N GLY A 172 9.67 -9.12 12.98
CA GLY A 172 9.10 -10.47 13.02
C GLY A 172 8.64 -11.02 11.64
N LEU A 173 8.96 -10.34 10.53
CA LEU A 173 8.58 -10.77 9.19
C LEU A 173 9.43 -11.95 8.72
#